data_e628b42d4ff10a19fc8cd09db9f6ae40
#
_entry.id   e628b42d4ff10a19fc8cd09db9f6ae40
#
_cell.length_a   1.000
_cell.length_b   1.000
_cell.length_c   1.000
_cell.angle_alpha   90.00
_cell.angle_beta   90.00
_cell.angle_gamma   90.00
#
_symmetry.space_group_name_H-M   'P 1'
#
loop_
_entity.id
_entity.type
_entity.pdbx_description
1 polymer ?
#
loop_
_entity_poly.entity_id
_entity_poly.type
_entity_poly.pdbx_seq_one_letter_code
_entity_poly.pdbx_strand_id
1 'polypeptide(L)'
;LNHKLKRILAILMIVPVLMMTIFAAPGAVSAEEDLGLRVDAAILIDADTGQILYGKNEDATLGIASMSKMMTEYLLFEAIEEGRITWEQEYTVSDYAYAVSQDRRLSNVPLRNGEKYTIRELYEALAIYSANAATIGIAETLAGSETKFIKLMDEKAQELGLKDYKFVNSTGLNNSYLQGMHPQGTGENDENVMPAKSVALLAYHLLKDYPEVLEATSVPKKVFREGTSDAIQMDNWNFMLPGLVYEYEGVDGLKTGTTDLAGHSFTGTAKRDDTRLIAVVLKAVDEKGNGSYKARFDAARSLFDYGFNQFVKAEILPADHAFKGNEALPVNKGEEKEVKIGLTEPVTMLVKSSDQDKYTAEFIADESKMKDGELEAPVKEGTSVGKANIVHADGQPVYGNVDGTPASIDVVTKEAVEKAGWFSLTLQAIGDFFAGIWDKSTGWVKGLF
;
A
#
# COMPACT_ATOMS: atom_id res chain seq x y z
N LEU A 1 -60.90 15.66 -9.73
CA LEU A 1 -59.80 14.98 -10.45
C LEU A 1 -60.20 13.51 -10.64
N ASN A 2 -60.34 13.07 -11.91
CA ASN A 2 -60.93 11.79 -12.27
C ASN A 2 -60.06 10.61 -11.75
N HIS A 3 -60.70 9.56 -11.23
CA HIS A 3 -60.04 8.37 -10.69
C HIS A 3 -58.99 7.71 -11.64
N LYS A 4 -59.15 7.87 -12.96
CA LYS A 4 -58.17 7.42 -13.96
C LYS A 4 -56.88 8.25 -13.93
N LEU A 5 -56.97 9.58 -13.68
CA LEU A 5 -55.79 10.47 -13.61
C LEU A 5 -54.97 10.21 -12.33
N LYS A 6 -55.60 9.88 -11.20
CA LYS A 6 -54.93 9.49 -9.96
C LYS A 6 -54.20 8.14 -10.09
N ARG A 7 -54.71 7.20 -10.90
CA ARG A 7 -54.03 5.92 -11.16
C ARG A 7 -52.82 6.08 -12.06
N ILE A 8 -52.88 6.98 -13.06
CA ILE A 8 -51.79 7.27 -13.96
C ILE A 8 -50.67 8.04 -13.23
N LEU A 9 -51.01 9.00 -12.34
CA LEU A 9 -50.03 9.69 -11.51
C LEU A 9 -49.37 8.77 -10.47
N ALA A 10 -50.11 7.78 -9.92
CA ALA A 10 -49.57 6.80 -9.00
C ALA A 10 -48.59 5.82 -9.71
N ILE A 11 -48.85 5.46 -10.94
CA ILE A 11 -47.97 4.60 -11.74
C ILE A 11 -46.70 5.39 -12.19
N LEU A 12 -46.80 6.68 -12.49
CA LEU A 12 -45.68 7.54 -12.84
C LEU A 12 -44.73 7.89 -11.66
N MET A 13 -45.23 7.78 -10.40
CA MET A 13 -44.39 7.96 -9.22
C MET A 13 -43.72 6.66 -8.73
N ILE A 14 -44.22 5.49 -9.14
CA ILE A 14 -43.66 4.19 -8.72
C ILE A 14 -42.46 3.79 -9.61
N VAL A 15 -42.44 4.20 -10.89
CA VAL A 15 -41.38 3.87 -11.83
C VAL A 15 -40.01 4.49 -11.45
N PRO A 16 -39.89 5.76 -11.04
CA PRO A 16 -38.60 6.29 -10.63
C PRO A 16 -38.11 5.78 -9.26
N VAL A 17 -39.04 5.33 -8.38
CA VAL A 17 -38.65 4.73 -7.09
C VAL A 17 -38.14 3.29 -7.30
N LEU A 18 -38.66 2.56 -8.30
CA LEU A 18 -38.14 1.21 -8.63
C LEU A 18 -36.82 1.25 -9.40
N MET A 19 -36.48 2.36 -10.10
CA MET A 19 -35.19 2.53 -10.75
C MET A 19 -34.07 3.01 -9.81
N MET A 20 -34.40 3.58 -8.64
CA MET A 20 -33.39 3.95 -7.63
C MET A 20 -32.98 2.81 -6.67
N THR A 21 -33.63 1.64 -6.74
CA THR A 21 -33.27 0.48 -5.91
C THR A 21 -32.37 -0.55 -6.61
N ILE A 22 -31.93 -0.30 -7.83
CA ILE A 22 -31.11 -1.26 -8.62
C ILE A 22 -29.60 -0.95 -8.52
N PHE A 23 -29.18 0.12 -7.83
CA PHE A 23 -27.75 0.47 -7.69
C PHE A 23 -27.19 0.33 -6.26
N ALA A 24 -27.79 -0.53 -5.45
CA ALA A 24 -27.12 -1.06 -4.28
C ALA A 24 -27.12 -2.59 -4.40
N ALA A 25 -26.36 -3.12 -5.37
CA ALA A 25 -25.85 -4.46 -5.20
C ALA A 25 -24.97 -4.40 -3.92
N PRO A 26 -25.30 -5.16 -2.85
CA PRO A 26 -24.31 -5.42 -1.84
C PRO A 26 -23.14 -6.02 -2.63
N GLY A 27 -21.96 -5.36 -2.60
CA GLY A 27 -20.75 -5.98 -3.11
C GLY A 27 -20.74 -7.40 -2.56
N ALA A 28 -20.67 -8.40 -3.40
CA ALA A 28 -20.48 -9.76 -2.96
C ALA A 28 -19.19 -9.73 -2.13
N VAL A 29 -19.33 -9.74 -0.81
CA VAL A 29 -18.23 -10.05 0.09
C VAL A 29 -17.88 -11.46 -0.29
N SER A 30 -16.85 -11.62 -1.13
CA SER A 30 -16.21 -12.92 -1.32
C SER A 30 -15.94 -13.45 0.06
N ALA A 31 -16.38 -14.67 0.33
CA ALA A 31 -16.01 -15.33 1.56
C ALA A 31 -14.47 -15.34 1.58
N GLU A 32 -13.90 -14.49 2.44
CA GLU A 32 -12.47 -14.42 2.69
C GLU A 32 -12.00 -15.87 2.98
N GLU A 33 -10.97 -16.32 2.27
CA GLU A 33 -10.45 -17.67 2.46
C GLU A 33 -9.90 -17.76 3.88
N ASP A 34 -10.57 -18.48 4.76
CA ASP A 34 -10.16 -18.57 6.16
C ASP A 34 -8.92 -19.47 6.28
N LEU A 35 -7.76 -18.83 6.44
CA LEU A 35 -6.49 -19.52 6.71
C LEU A 35 -6.38 -20.04 8.15
N GLY A 36 -7.42 -19.91 8.96
CA GLY A 36 -7.41 -20.32 10.37
C GLY A 36 -6.43 -19.54 11.24
N LEU A 37 -6.02 -18.34 10.81
CA LEU A 37 -5.06 -17.51 11.54
C LEU A 37 -5.62 -17.03 12.88
N ARG A 38 -4.90 -17.31 13.96
CA ARG A 38 -5.21 -16.81 15.30
C ARG A 38 -4.52 -15.48 15.56
N VAL A 39 -5.04 -14.42 14.91
CA VAL A 39 -4.52 -13.06 14.98
C VAL A 39 -5.69 -12.09 15.06
N ASP A 40 -5.48 -10.90 15.64
CA ASP A 40 -6.50 -9.84 15.63
C ASP A 40 -6.63 -9.22 14.24
N ALA A 41 -5.49 -9.03 13.51
CA ALA A 41 -5.48 -8.61 12.12
C ALA A 41 -4.28 -9.19 11.36
N ALA A 42 -4.42 -9.35 10.05
CA ALA A 42 -3.34 -9.77 9.17
C ALA A 42 -3.54 -9.26 7.75
N ILE A 43 -2.45 -9.12 7.00
CA ILE A 43 -2.47 -8.85 5.58
C ILE A 43 -1.25 -9.47 4.91
N LEU A 44 -1.44 -9.92 3.66
CA LEU A 44 -0.37 -10.36 2.76
C LEU A 44 -0.46 -9.55 1.48
N ILE A 45 0.66 -9.01 1.03
CA ILE A 45 0.73 -8.26 -0.21
C ILE A 45 1.91 -8.71 -1.07
N ASP A 46 1.79 -8.48 -2.37
CA ASP A 46 2.91 -8.49 -3.31
C ASP A 46 3.77 -7.23 -3.08
N ALA A 47 5.05 -7.42 -2.87
CA ALA A 47 5.97 -6.31 -2.59
C ALA A 47 6.36 -5.51 -3.84
N ASP A 48 6.14 -6.04 -5.05
CA ASP A 48 6.45 -5.33 -6.30
C ASP A 48 5.34 -4.34 -6.67
N THR A 49 4.07 -4.74 -6.49
CA THR A 49 2.91 -3.97 -6.95
C THR A 49 2.09 -3.35 -5.83
N GLY A 50 2.21 -3.85 -4.61
CA GLY A 50 1.34 -3.53 -3.49
C GLY A 50 -0.02 -4.24 -3.54
N GLN A 51 -0.22 -5.18 -4.48
CA GLN A 51 -1.45 -5.95 -4.59
C GLN A 51 -1.74 -6.73 -3.30
N ILE A 52 -2.96 -6.61 -2.77
CA ILE A 52 -3.39 -7.39 -1.62
C ILE A 52 -3.70 -8.82 -2.10
N LEU A 53 -3.13 -9.82 -1.44
CA LEU A 53 -3.36 -11.24 -1.70
C LEU A 53 -4.25 -11.89 -0.64
N TYR A 54 -4.23 -11.35 0.57
CA TYR A 54 -5.03 -11.79 1.71
C TYR A 54 -5.21 -10.63 2.69
N GLY A 55 -6.39 -10.51 3.29
CA GLY A 55 -6.69 -9.57 4.37
C GLY A 55 -7.52 -10.25 5.46
N LYS A 56 -7.35 -9.90 6.71
CA LYS A 56 -8.17 -10.26 7.86
C LYS A 56 -8.19 -9.09 8.82
N ASN A 57 -9.34 -8.43 8.98
CA ASN A 57 -9.47 -7.25 9.82
C ASN A 57 -8.36 -6.21 9.55
N GLU A 58 -7.88 -6.12 8.33
CA GLU A 58 -6.69 -5.35 7.94
C GLU A 58 -6.83 -3.85 8.17
N ASP A 59 -8.06 -3.35 8.25
CA ASP A 59 -8.38 -1.95 8.54
C ASP A 59 -8.59 -1.68 10.06
N ALA A 60 -8.48 -2.71 10.92
CA ALA A 60 -8.60 -2.53 12.37
C ALA A 60 -7.37 -1.84 12.95
N THR A 61 -7.55 -0.68 13.62
CA THR A 61 -6.47 0.07 14.28
C THR A 61 -6.05 -0.64 15.57
N LEU A 62 -4.83 -1.15 15.60
CA LEU A 62 -4.25 -1.94 16.70
C LEU A 62 -2.89 -1.40 17.11
N GLY A 63 -2.41 -1.78 18.30
CA GLY A 63 -1.04 -1.50 18.73
C GLY A 63 -0.01 -2.15 17.80
N ILE A 64 1.01 -1.40 17.40
CA ILE A 64 2.05 -1.87 16.49
C ILE A 64 3.42 -2.03 17.14
N ALA A 65 3.57 -1.54 18.37
CA ALA A 65 4.83 -1.61 19.10
C ALA A 65 6.06 -1.20 18.25
N SER A 66 7.16 -1.94 18.36
CA SER A 66 8.41 -1.64 17.64
C SER A 66 8.34 -1.76 16.11
N MET A 67 7.23 -2.15 15.51
CA MET A 67 7.04 -1.99 14.06
C MET A 67 6.98 -0.52 13.65
N SER A 68 6.69 0.40 14.58
CA SER A 68 6.82 1.86 14.42
C SER A 68 8.21 2.29 13.96
N LYS A 69 9.24 1.52 14.28
CA LYS A 69 10.64 1.81 13.90
C LYS A 69 10.86 1.77 12.39
N MET A 70 9.99 1.09 11.62
CA MET A 70 10.05 1.17 10.15
C MET A 70 9.84 2.61 9.63
N MET A 71 9.02 3.42 10.31
CA MET A 71 8.91 4.85 9.96
C MET A 71 10.18 5.62 10.35
N THR A 72 10.83 5.25 11.46
CA THR A 72 12.12 5.85 11.83
C THR A 72 13.22 5.48 10.84
N GLU A 73 13.24 4.24 10.36
CA GLU A 73 14.13 3.78 9.29
C GLU A 73 13.88 4.53 7.99
N TYR A 74 12.63 4.67 7.56
CA TYR A 74 12.25 5.42 6.37
C TYR A 74 12.80 6.86 6.40
N LEU A 75 12.51 7.59 7.48
CA LEU A 75 12.97 8.97 7.65
C LEU A 75 14.50 9.09 7.77
N LEU A 76 15.17 8.06 8.31
CA LEU A 76 16.62 7.99 8.38
C LEU A 76 17.22 7.83 6.98
N PHE A 77 16.75 6.86 6.19
CA PHE A 77 17.24 6.62 4.83
C PHE A 77 17.00 7.83 3.94
N GLU A 78 15.82 8.43 4.01
CA GLU A 78 15.51 9.67 3.30
C GLU A 78 16.49 10.79 3.65
N ALA A 79 16.80 10.98 4.94
CA ALA A 79 17.75 12.01 5.37
C ALA A 79 19.19 11.74 4.89
N ILE A 80 19.59 10.47 4.77
CA ILE A 80 20.89 10.06 4.21
C ILE A 80 20.89 10.32 2.70
N GLU A 81 19.86 9.90 1.97
CA GLU A 81 19.75 10.11 0.51
C GLU A 81 19.78 11.59 0.14
N GLU A 82 19.07 12.42 0.90
CA GLU A 82 19.06 13.89 0.72
C GLU A 82 20.36 14.57 1.16
N GLY A 83 21.29 13.84 1.77
CA GLY A 83 22.56 14.38 2.27
C GLY A 83 22.40 15.30 3.51
N ARG A 84 21.26 15.23 4.21
CA ARG A 84 21.03 15.99 5.46
C ARG A 84 21.87 15.47 6.62
N ILE A 85 22.16 14.17 6.63
CA ILE A 85 23.06 13.50 7.58
C ILE A 85 23.91 12.46 6.83
N THR A 86 24.92 11.91 7.51
CA THR A 86 25.73 10.79 7.00
C THR A 86 25.77 9.64 7.99
N TRP A 87 26.13 8.45 7.50
CA TRP A 87 26.29 7.26 8.34
C TRP A 87 27.36 7.43 9.43
N GLU A 88 28.40 8.22 9.13
CA GLU A 88 29.56 8.49 10.00
C GLU A 88 29.30 9.67 10.96
N GLN A 89 28.19 10.39 10.80
CA GLN A 89 27.82 11.45 11.73
C GLN A 89 27.67 10.89 13.13
N GLU A 90 28.23 11.59 14.11
CA GLU A 90 28.18 11.19 15.52
C GLU A 90 26.99 11.84 16.24
N TYR A 91 26.27 11.04 16.98
CA TYR A 91 25.28 11.45 17.97
C TYR A 91 25.91 11.42 19.35
N THR A 92 25.78 12.50 20.12
CA THR A 92 26.16 12.53 21.54
C THR A 92 24.96 12.11 22.38
N VAL A 93 25.11 11.05 23.19
CA VAL A 93 24.02 10.46 23.95
C VAL A 93 23.43 11.48 24.92
N SER A 94 22.16 11.76 24.81
CA SER A 94 21.38 12.62 25.69
C SER A 94 21.07 11.92 27.04
N ASP A 95 20.74 12.69 28.08
CA ASP A 95 20.26 12.13 29.35
C ASP A 95 19.02 11.24 29.14
N TYR A 96 18.14 11.60 28.19
CA TYR A 96 16.96 10.83 27.85
C TYR A 96 17.31 9.47 27.23
N ALA A 97 18.08 9.45 26.15
CA ALA A 97 18.50 8.21 25.51
C ALA A 97 19.31 7.34 26.49
N TYR A 98 20.17 7.95 27.30
CA TYR A 98 20.89 7.24 28.35
C TYR A 98 19.96 6.56 29.36
N ALA A 99 18.99 7.30 29.91
CA ALA A 99 18.07 6.76 30.93
C ALA A 99 17.27 5.57 30.38
N VAL A 100 16.75 5.68 29.11
CA VAL A 100 16.04 4.58 28.45
C VAL A 100 16.96 3.40 28.15
N SER A 101 18.24 3.65 27.80
CA SER A 101 19.21 2.58 27.50
C SER A 101 19.53 1.70 28.69
N GLN A 102 19.39 2.21 29.93
CA GLN A 102 19.68 1.49 31.18
C GLN A 102 18.51 0.59 31.63
N ASP A 103 17.33 0.72 31.07
CA ASP A 103 16.19 -0.12 31.43
C ASP A 103 16.31 -1.52 30.82
N ARG A 104 16.67 -2.50 31.65
CA ARG A 104 16.88 -3.90 31.25
C ARG A 104 15.61 -4.66 30.83
N ARG A 105 14.44 -4.07 31.06
CA ARG A 105 13.16 -4.64 30.59
C ARG A 105 12.93 -4.40 29.09
N LEU A 106 13.69 -3.46 28.52
CA LEU A 106 13.56 -3.03 27.13
C LEU A 106 14.68 -3.62 26.27
N SER A 107 14.42 -3.75 24.98
CA SER A 107 15.47 -4.07 24.02
C SER A 107 16.37 -2.87 23.82
N ASN A 108 17.63 -2.97 24.25
CA ASN A 108 18.62 -1.90 24.19
C ASN A 108 20.03 -2.44 24.04
N VAL A 109 20.88 -1.69 23.35
CA VAL A 109 22.32 -1.70 23.57
C VAL A 109 22.61 -0.66 24.63
N PRO A 110 23.49 -0.93 25.65
CA PRO A 110 23.84 0.05 26.68
C PRO A 110 24.56 1.24 26.04
N LEU A 111 24.00 2.43 26.19
CA LEU A 111 24.65 3.67 25.79
C LEU A 111 25.26 4.35 27.01
N ARG A 112 26.40 5.01 26.83
CA ARG A 112 27.06 5.77 27.92
C ARG A 112 26.67 7.24 27.79
N ASN A 113 26.32 7.86 28.91
CA ASN A 113 25.92 9.26 28.91
C ASN A 113 27.07 10.16 28.40
N GLY A 114 26.75 11.05 27.47
CA GLY A 114 27.67 11.98 26.85
C GLY A 114 28.71 11.33 25.88
N GLU A 115 28.70 10.00 25.74
CA GLU A 115 29.54 9.30 24.74
C GLU A 115 28.98 9.50 23.36
N LYS A 116 29.81 9.27 22.34
CA LYS A 116 29.43 9.43 20.92
C LYS A 116 29.30 8.07 20.25
N TYR A 117 28.26 7.98 19.42
CA TYR A 117 27.96 6.83 18.57
C TYR A 117 27.63 7.30 17.17
N THR A 118 28.12 6.60 16.15
CA THR A 118 27.79 6.93 14.77
C THR A 118 26.32 6.58 14.47
N ILE A 119 25.72 7.26 13.50
CA ILE A 119 24.35 6.94 13.03
C ILE A 119 24.29 5.50 12.55
N ARG A 120 25.33 4.97 11.92
CA ARG A 120 25.41 3.57 11.50
C ARG A 120 25.34 2.61 12.69
N GLU A 121 26.08 2.86 13.77
CA GLU A 121 26.01 2.03 14.99
C GLU A 121 24.60 2.05 15.60
N LEU A 122 23.96 3.22 15.66
CA LEU A 122 22.59 3.36 16.18
C LEU A 122 21.58 2.66 15.27
N TYR A 123 21.70 2.79 13.96
CA TYR A 123 20.82 2.13 12.99
C TYR A 123 20.93 0.60 13.08
N GLU A 124 22.13 0.06 13.11
CA GLU A 124 22.33 -1.40 13.26
C GLU A 124 21.72 -1.93 14.57
N ALA A 125 21.85 -1.17 15.65
CA ALA A 125 21.24 -1.52 16.94
C ALA A 125 19.68 -1.46 16.86
N LEU A 126 19.12 -0.50 16.14
CA LEU A 126 17.69 -0.40 15.87
C LEU A 126 17.20 -1.58 15.03
N ALA A 127 17.82 -1.84 13.88
CA ALA A 127 17.37 -2.83 12.90
C ALA A 127 17.51 -4.27 13.41
N ILE A 128 18.67 -4.62 13.97
CA ILE A 128 19.00 -5.98 14.41
C ILE A 128 18.41 -6.28 15.77
N TYR A 129 18.64 -5.39 16.76
CA TYR A 129 18.28 -5.63 18.15
C TYR A 129 17.05 -4.88 18.64
N SER A 130 16.43 -4.08 17.75
CA SER A 130 15.28 -3.23 18.10
C SER A 130 15.56 -2.24 19.23
N ALA A 131 16.81 -1.75 19.35
CA ALA A 131 17.27 -0.93 20.45
C ALA A 131 16.52 0.40 20.54
N ASN A 132 15.77 0.62 21.65
CA ASN A 132 14.89 1.77 21.81
C ASN A 132 15.69 3.08 22.00
N ALA A 133 16.72 3.06 22.82
CA ALA A 133 17.56 4.24 23.05
C ALA A 133 18.31 4.67 21.77
N ALA A 134 18.75 3.72 20.94
CA ALA A 134 19.38 4.02 19.66
C ALA A 134 18.36 4.68 18.70
N THR A 135 17.10 4.23 18.72
CA THR A 135 16.00 4.84 17.94
C THR A 135 15.75 6.28 18.38
N ILE A 136 15.73 6.55 19.69
CA ILE A 136 15.63 7.92 20.23
C ILE A 136 16.80 8.77 19.74
N GLY A 137 18.03 8.26 19.78
CA GLY A 137 19.21 8.98 19.30
C GLY A 137 19.12 9.36 17.81
N ILE A 138 18.59 8.47 16.97
CA ILE A 138 18.30 8.78 15.56
C ILE A 138 17.24 9.88 15.47
N ALA A 139 16.13 9.77 16.21
CA ALA A 139 15.07 10.78 16.21
C ALA A 139 15.56 12.16 16.66
N GLU A 140 16.39 12.21 17.71
CA GLU A 140 17.01 13.45 18.17
C GLU A 140 18.00 14.03 17.14
N THR A 141 18.74 13.19 16.44
CA THR A 141 19.65 13.65 15.37
C THR A 141 18.88 14.26 14.21
N LEU A 142 17.78 13.63 13.78
CA LEU A 142 17.01 14.08 12.64
C LEU A 142 16.16 15.34 12.91
N ALA A 143 15.65 15.49 14.15
CA ALA A 143 14.71 16.55 14.47
C ALA A 143 15.11 17.45 15.65
N GLY A 144 16.21 17.14 16.33
CA GLY A 144 16.65 17.85 17.55
C GLY A 144 15.86 17.47 18.81
N SER A 145 14.75 16.75 18.70
CA SER A 145 14.01 16.15 19.83
C SER A 145 12.99 15.14 19.31
N GLU A 146 12.63 14.14 20.12
CA GLU A 146 11.61 13.16 19.78
C GLU A 146 10.23 13.81 19.57
N THR A 147 9.88 14.87 20.32
CA THR A 147 8.64 15.63 20.12
C THR A 147 8.53 16.23 18.71
N LYS A 148 9.64 16.72 18.15
CA LYS A 148 9.67 17.23 16.78
C LYS A 148 9.69 16.07 15.76
N PHE A 149 10.36 14.98 16.12
CA PHE A 149 10.45 13.81 15.26
C PHE A 149 9.08 13.18 14.99
N ILE A 150 8.19 13.12 15.99
CA ILE A 150 6.81 12.63 15.78
C ILE A 150 6.07 13.45 14.72
N LYS A 151 6.30 14.75 14.65
CA LYS A 151 5.71 15.59 13.58
C LYS A 151 6.21 15.18 12.19
N LEU A 152 7.51 14.85 12.08
CA LEU A 152 8.05 14.31 10.83
C LEU A 152 7.44 12.95 10.50
N MET A 153 7.23 12.09 11.50
CA MET A 153 6.54 10.81 11.31
C MET A 153 5.10 11.02 10.80
N ASP A 154 4.36 12.00 11.37
CA ASP A 154 2.99 12.33 10.95
C ASP A 154 2.95 12.91 9.53
N GLU A 155 3.87 13.84 9.21
CA GLU A 155 3.99 14.44 7.88
C GLU A 155 4.29 13.37 6.83
N LYS A 156 5.26 12.49 7.10
CA LYS A 156 5.62 11.39 6.20
C LYS A 156 4.50 10.36 6.07
N ALA A 157 3.80 10.02 7.15
CA ALA A 157 2.66 9.11 7.09
C ALA A 157 1.53 9.64 6.19
N GLN A 158 1.26 10.94 6.22
CA GLN A 158 0.30 11.58 5.31
C GLN A 158 0.78 11.55 3.87
N GLU A 159 2.05 11.82 3.61
CA GLU A 159 2.67 11.77 2.29
C GLU A 159 2.60 10.35 1.68
N LEU A 160 2.91 9.33 2.49
CA LEU A 160 2.83 7.92 2.09
C LEU A 160 1.38 7.38 2.02
N GLY A 161 0.38 8.18 2.37
CA GLY A 161 -1.02 7.80 2.31
C GLY A 161 -1.49 6.86 3.41
N LEU A 162 -0.74 6.73 4.52
CA LEU A 162 -1.15 5.91 5.66
C LEU A 162 -2.46 6.42 6.26
N LYS A 163 -3.32 5.51 6.72
CA LYS A 163 -4.64 5.84 7.30
C LYS A 163 -4.75 5.32 8.73
N ASP A 164 -5.63 5.95 9.51
CA ASP A 164 -6.06 5.49 10.83
C ASP A 164 -4.91 5.14 11.80
N TYR A 165 -3.82 5.89 11.71
CA TYR A 165 -2.63 5.75 12.56
C TYR A 165 -2.56 6.82 13.63
N LYS A 166 -1.77 6.54 14.68
CA LYS A 166 -1.34 7.53 15.68
C LYS A 166 0.09 7.22 16.08
N PHE A 167 1.01 8.19 15.91
CA PHE A 167 2.35 8.12 16.47
C PHE A 167 2.44 8.96 17.74
N VAL A 168 3.02 8.41 18.80
CA VAL A 168 3.23 9.06 20.09
C VAL A 168 4.69 9.07 20.52
N ASN A 169 5.52 8.21 19.93
CA ASN A 169 6.97 8.18 20.10
C ASN A 169 7.62 7.48 18.88
N SER A 170 8.95 7.59 18.77
CA SER A 170 9.75 7.03 17.68
C SER A 170 9.92 5.51 17.77
N THR A 171 9.74 4.94 18.97
CA THR A 171 10.14 3.56 19.30
C THR A 171 9.02 2.54 19.21
N GLY A 172 7.78 2.98 19.43
CA GLY A 172 6.61 2.12 19.61
C GLY A 172 6.47 1.52 20.99
N LEU A 173 7.23 2.00 21.97
CA LEU A 173 7.02 1.66 23.37
C LEU A 173 5.73 2.28 23.91
N ASN A 174 5.19 1.72 25.01
CA ASN A 174 4.30 2.46 25.87
C ASN A 174 5.06 3.63 26.50
N ASN A 175 4.49 4.84 26.48
CA ASN A 175 5.15 6.05 26.97
C ASN A 175 5.58 5.96 28.45
N SER A 176 4.93 5.12 29.27
CA SER A 176 5.32 4.88 30.67
C SER A 176 6.73 4.35 30.84
N TYR A 177 7.31 3.71 29.79
CA TYR A 177 8.70 3.26 29.80
C TYR A 177 9.71 4.35 29.43
N LEU A 178 9.25 5.53 29.00
CA LEU A 178 10.11 6.62 28.56
C LEU A 178 10.55 7.55 29.71
N GLN A 179 10.54 7.04 30.94
CA GLN A 179 11.09 7.69 32.14
C GLN A 179 10.49 9.09 32.41
N GLY A 180 9.23 9.32 32.05
CA GLY A 180 8.57 10.62 32.16
C GLY A 180 9.01 11.65 31.10
N MET A 181 9.89 11.26 30.17
CA MET A 181 10.41 12.13 29.11
C MET A 181 9.73 11.88 27.75
N HIS A 182 8.57 11.22 27.76
CA HIS A 182 7.81 11.00 26.52
C HIS A 182 7.46 12.31 25.81
N PRO A 183 7.21 12.30 24.51
CA PRO A 183 6.96 13.48 23.70
C PRO A 183 5.82 14.34 24.24
N GLN A 184 6.02 15.65 24.18
CA GLN A 184 5.02 16.62 24.63
C GLN A 184 3.73 16.52 23.83
N GLY A 185 2.58 16.56 24.52
CA GLY A 185 1.25 16.43 23.92
C GLY A 185 0.75 14.98 23.80
N THR A 186 1.54 14.00 24.26
CA THR A 186 1.14 12.59 24.35
C THR A 186 0.86 12.18 25.79
N GLY A 187 0.01 11.18 25.99
CA GLY A 187 -0.30 10.63 27.32
C GLY A 187 0.75 9.66 27.83
N GLU A 188 0.87 9.55 29.15
CA GLU A 188 1.84 8.65 29.81
C GLU A 188 1.67 7.17 29.39
N ASN A 189 0.45 6.72 29.11
CA ASN A 189 0.16 5.33 28.77
C ASN A 189 -0.16 5.15 27.26
N ASP A 190 0.10 6.18 26.43
CA ASP A 190 -0.13 6.10 25.01
C ASP A 190 0.89 5.16 24.34
N GLU A 191 0.43 4.49 23.30
CA GLU A 191 1.24 3.68 22.38
C GLU A 191 0.92 4.04 20.93
N ASN A 192 1.84 3.73 20.03
CA ASN A 192 1.60 3.85 18.58
C ASN A 192 0.59 2.80 18.12
N VAL A 193 -0.36 3.24 17.34
CA VAL A 193 -1.40 2.36 16.76
C VAL A 193 -1.52 2.58 15.26
N MET A 194 -1.87 1.51 14.53
CA MET A 194 -2.03 1.54 13.07
C MET A 194 -2.75 0.27 12.60
N PRO A 195 -3.55 0.30 11.51
CA PRO A 195 -4.09 -0.89 10.86
C PRO A 195 -3.01 -1.73 10.18
N ALA A 196 -3.21 -3.03 10.07
CA ALA A 196 -2.27 -3.92 9.35
C ALA A 196 -2.04 -3.46 7.90
N LYS A 197 -3.06 -2.92 7.24
CA LYS A 197 -2.97 -2.35 5.89
C LYS A 197 -2.02 -1.17 5.81
N SER A 198 -2.10 -0.22 6.74
CA SER A 198 -1.18 0.91 6.80
C SER A 198 0.25 0.48 7.19
N VAL A 199 0.41 -0.55 8.04
CA VAL A 199 1.73 -1.14 8.33
C VAL A 199 2.32 -1.78 7.08
N ALA A 200 1.52 -2.52 6.30
CA ALA A 200 1.96 -3.12 5.04
C ALA A 200 2.31 -2.06 3.99
N LEU A 201 1.55 -0.96 3.92
CA LEU A 201 1.84 0.17 3.03
C LEU A 201 3.17 0.85 3.40
N LEU A 202 3.43 1.06 4.70
CA LEU A 202 4.72 1.57 5.16
C LEU A 202 5.87 0.64 4.79
N ALA A 203 5.71 -0.67 5.00
CA ALA A 203 6.71 -1.67 4.63
C ALA A 203 6.94 -1.73 3.10
N TYR A 204 5.87 -1.59 2.31
CA TYR A 204 5.94 -1.51 0.86
C TYR A 204 6.79 -0.33 0.39
N HIS A 205 6.51 0.87 0.90
CA HIS A 205 7.31 2.06 0.58
C HIS A 205 8.76 1.92 1.05
N LEU A 206 8.98 1.41 2.27
CA LEU A 206 10.33 1.22 2.80
C LEU A 206 11.17 0.30 1.91
N LEU A 207 10.61 -0.81 1.45
CA LEU A 207 11.32 -1.76 0.58
C LEU A 207 11.48 -1.25 -0.85
N LYS A 208 10.53 -0.47 -1.33
CA LYS A 208 10.55 0.09 -2.69
C LYS A 208 11.55 1.24 -2.82
N ASP A 209 11.55 2.14 -1.86
CA ASP A 209 12.34 3.37 -1.91
C ASP A 209 13.75 3.15 -1.33
N TYR A 210 13.89 2.30 -0.30
CA TYR A 210 15.12 2.03 0.43
C TYR A 210 15.38 0.53 0.63
N PRO A 211 15.56 -0.26 -0.45
CA PRO A 211 15.75 -1.72 -0.36
C PRO A 211 17.00 -2.13 0.45
N GLU A 212 17.96 -1.23 0.63
CA GLU A 212 19.15 -1.43 1.46
C GLU A 212 18.82 -1.61 2.95
N VAL A 213 17.59 -1.33 3.41
CA VAL A 213 17.13 -1.70 4.75
C VAL A 213 17.33 -3.18 5.04
N LEU A 214 17.27 -4.02 4.00
CA LEU A 214 17.47 -5.45 4.11
C LEU A 214 18.92 -5.83 4.47
N GLU A 215 19.91 -4.98 4.23
CA GLU A 215 21.31 -5.25 4.59
C GLU A 215 21.48 -5.42 6.11
N ALA A 216 20.70 -4.68 6.91
CA ALA A 216 20.75 -4.79 8.36
C ALA A 216 19.67 -5.72 8.90
N THR A 217 18.43 -5.66 8.38
CA THR A 217 17.31 -6.45 8.92
C THR A 217 17.47 -7.95 8.66
N SER A 218 18.24 -8.35 7.63
CA SER A 218 18.55 -9.75 7.33
C SER A 218 19.66 -10.36 8.18
N VAL A 219 20.35 -9.55 9.01
CA VAL A 219 21.47 -10.04 9.84
C VAL A 219 20.95 -10.77 11.07
N PRO A 220 21.18 -12.10 11.22
CA PRO A 220 20.67 -12.86 12.35
C PRO A 220 21.34 -12.48 13.68
N LYS A 221 22.64 -12.16 13.62
CA LYS A 221 23.48 -11.85 14.80
C LYS A 221 24.61 -10.91 14.44
N LYS A 222 24.89 -9.94 15.30
CA LYS A 222 26.02 -9.03 15.17
C LYS A 222 26.55 -8.63 16.55
N VAL A 223 27.86 -8.38 16.65
CA VAL A 223 28.42 -7.79 17.87
C VAL A 223 28.41 -6.26 17.69
N PHE A 224 27.69 -5.57 18.57
CA PHE A 224 27.73 -4.11 18.66
C PHE A 224 29.08 -3.67 19.20
N ARG A 225 29.73 -2.69 18.59
CA ARG A 225 31.04 -2.13 18.97
C ARG A 225 32.11 -3.20 19.27
N GLU A 226 32.23 -4.17 18.34
CA GLU A 226 33.20 -5.26 18.49
C GLU A 226 34.60 -4.74 18.74
N GLY A 227 35.34 -5.40 19.66
CA GLY A 227 36.70 -5.03 20.03
C GLY A 227 36.80 -3.88 21.06
N THR A 228 35.69 -3.35 21.55
CA THR A 228 35.62 -2.32 22.59
C THR A 228 35.13 -2.89 23.91
N SER A 229 35.22 -2.11 25.01
CA SER A 229 34.62 -2.47 26.30
C SER A 229 33.08 -2.48 26.27
N ASP A 230 32.47 -1.96 25.23
CA ASP A 230 31.01 -1.85 25.04
C ASP A 230 30.46 -2.93 24.10
N ALA A 231 31.31 -3.90 23.76
CA ALA A 231 30.92 -5.01 22.92
C ALA A 231 29.75 -5.80 23.52
N ILE A 232 28.65 -5.91 22.78
CA ILE A 232 27.47 -6.71 23.17
C ILE A 232 26.94 -7.50 21.97
N GLN A 233 26.58 -8.76 22.21
CA GLN A 233 25.94 -9.60 21.22
C GLN A 233 24.51 -9.12 20.98
N MET A 234 24.20 -8.78 19.74
CA MET A 234 22.84 -8.49 19.27
C MET A 234 22.31 -9.71 18.51
N ASP A 235 21.30 -10.36 19.06
CA ASP A 235 20.54 -11.41 18.37
C ASP A 235 19.27 -10.78 17.77
N ASN A 236 19.02 -11.02 16.47
CA ASN A 236 17.85 -10.47 15.81
C ASN A 236 16.56 -11.10 16.37
N TRP A 237 15.56 -10.25 16.59
CA TRP A 237 14.24 -10.70 17.06
C TRP A 237 13.37 -11.34 15.95
N ASN A 238 13.76 -11.20 14.70
CA ASN A 238 13.15 -11.94 13.58
C ASN A 238 13.72 -13.36 13.55
N PHE A 239 13.13 -14.26 14.31
CA PHE A 239 13.57 -15.66 14.39
C PHE A 239 13.26 -16.47 13.14
N MET A 240 12.66 -15.88 12.09
CA MET A 240 12.48 -16.51 10.78
C MET A 240 13.69 -16.35 9.86
N LEU A 241 14.70 -15.58 10.26
CA LEU A 241 15.94 -15.43 9.48
C LEU A 241 16.74 -16.74 9.39
N PRO A 242 17.58 -16.91 8.35
CA PRO A 242 18.40 -18.09 8.17
C PRO A 242 19.24 -18.44 9.40
N GLY A 243 19.23 -19.71 9.78
CA GLY A 243 19.95 -20.24 10.93
C GLY A 243 19.30 -19.98 12.30
N LEU A 244 18.10 -19.35 12.36
CA LEU A 244 17.35 -19.14 13.59
C LEU A 244 16.20 -20.14 13.76
N VAL A 245 15.60 -20.18 14.96
CA VAL A 245 14.71 -21.28 15.43
C VAL A 245 13.42 -21.47 14.61
N TYR A 246 12.93 -20.42 13.96
CA TYR A 246 11.74 -20.47 13.12
C TYR A 246 12.05 -20.20 11.64
N GLU A 247 13.30 -20.44 11.24
CA GLU A 247 13.76 -20.20 9.87
C GLU A 247 12.68 -20.51 8.82
N TYR A 248 12.55 -19.58 7.87
CA TYR A 248 11.68 -19.73 6.72
C TYR A 248 12.42 -19.26 5.46
N GLU A 249 12.42 -20.10 4.44
CA GLU A 249 13.14 -19.85 3.18
C GLU A 249 12.72 -18.52 2.54
N GLY A 250 13.72 -17.69 2.24
CA GLY A 250 13.52 -16.39 1.59
C GLY A 250 13.29 -15.22 2.53
N VAL A 251 13.08 -15.44 3.85
CA VAL A 251 12.90 -14.33 4.80
C VAL A 251 14.22 -13.58 5.01
N ASP A 252 14.17 -12.25 4.81
CA ASP A 252 15.30 -11.33 4.96
C ASP A 252 14.95 -9.99 5.68
N GLY A 253 13.75 -9.88 6.23
CA GLY A 253 13.27 -8.71 6.98
C GLY A 253 11.90 -8.97 7.59
N LEU A 254 11.22 -8.00 8.20
CA LEU A 254 11.62 -6.64 8.52
C LEU A 254 11.65 -6.41 10.04
N LYS A 255 10.47 -6.32 10.69
CA LYS A 255 10.39 -5.85 12.07
C LYS A 255 9.38 -6.60 12.93
N THR A 256 9.79 -6.98 14.14
CA THR A 256 8.90 -7.50 15.20
C THR A 256 8.41 -6.37 16.09
N GLY A 257 7.22 -6.55 16.67
CA GLY A 257 6.65 -5.67 17.70
C GLY A 257 6.10 -6.46 18.86
N THR A 258 6.35 -6.00 20.11
CA THR A 258 5.78 -6.59 21.31
C THR A 258 5.63 -5.55 22.40
N THR A 259 4.39 -5.33 22.86
CA THR A 259 3.99 -4.63 24.09
C THR A 259 2.76 -5.33 24.65
N ASP A 260 2.30 -4.92 25.84
CA ASP A 260 1.07 -5.48 26.40
C ASP A 260 -0.15 -5.18 25.53
N LEU A 261 -0.22 -3.99 24.89
CA LEU A 261 -1.30 -3.60 23.97
C LEU A 261 -1.19 -4.34 22.63
N ALA A 262 -0.01 -4.30 22.02
CA ALA A 262 0.21 -4.86 20.68
C ALA A 262 0.28 -6.39 20.66
N GLY A 263 0.48 -7.04 21.81
CA GLY A 263 0.74 -8.48 21.87
C GLY A 263 1.99 -8.85 21.06
N HIS A 264 1.96 -10.02 20.44
CA HIS A 264 3.04 -10.50 19.58
C HIS A 264 2.71 -10.22 18.10
N SER A 265 3.39 -9.23 17.52
CA SER A 265 3.16 -8.73 16.16
C SER A 265 4.43 -8.81 15.31
N PHE A 266 4.28 -8.89 13.97
CA PHE A 266 5.39 -9.03 13.05
C PHE A 266 5.05 -8.47 11.67
N THR A 267 5.98 -7.73 11.10
CA THR A 267 6.04 -7.44 9.67
C THR A 267 7.22 -8.19 9.09
N GLY A 268 6.95 -9.16 8.23
CA GLY A 268 7.97 -9.96 7.56
C GLY A 268 7.98 -9.72 6.07
N THR A 269 9.14 -9.91 5.44
CA THR A 269 9.25 -10.02 3.99
C THR A 269 10.05 -11.25 3.62
N ALA A 270 9.63 -11.91 2.55
CA ALA A 270 10.29 -13.10 2.02
C ALA A 270 10.36 -13.02 0.50
N LYS A 271 11.49 -13.44 -0.08
CA LYS A 271 11.69 -13.51 -1.53
C LYS A 271 11.99 -14.94 -1.96
N ARG A 272 11.25 -15.43 -2.95
CA ARG A 272 11.55 -16.67 -3.68
C ARG A 272 11.50 -16.38 -5.16
N ASP A 273 12.53 -16.75 -5.87
CA ASP A 273 12.69 -16.46 -7.31
C ASP A 273 12.47 -14.95 -7.59
N ASP A 274 11.50 -14.61 -8.43
CA ASP A 274 11.14 -13.25 -8.81
C ASP A 274 9.94 -12.68 -8.02
N THR A 275 9.47 -13.40 -7.00
CA THR A 275 8.33 -12.98 -6.17
C THR A 275 8.80 -12.60 -4.77
N ARG A 276 8.48 -11.38 -4.35
CA ARG A 276 8.65 -10.90 -2.97
C ARG A 276 7.31 -10.62 -2.34
N LEU A 277 7.09 -11.13 -1.13
CA LEU A 277 5.87 -10.92 -0.36
C LEU A 277 6.16 -10.12 0.91
N ILE A 278 5.17 -9.35 1.35
CA ILE A 278 5.14 -8.69 2.66
C ILE A 278 3.95 -9.25 3.44
N ALA A 279 4.21 -9.77 4.63
CA ALA A 279 3.20 -10.29 5.55
C ALA A 279 3.18 -9.46 6.83
N VAL A 280 2.01 -8.96 7.23
CA VAL A 280 1.81 -8.29 8.52
C VAL A 280 0.88 -9.14 9.37
N VAL A 281 1.29 -9.37 10.62
CA VAL A 281 0.55 -10.12 11.64
C VAL A 281 0.46 -9.24 12.88
N LEU A 282 -0.75 -8.95 13.33
CA LEU A 282 -1.00 -8.18 14.55
C LEU A 282 -1.63 -9.07 15.62
N LYS A 283 -0.99 -9.08 16.81
CA LYS A 283 -1.48 -9.72 18.05
C LYS A 283 -1.81 -11.20 17.88
N ALA A 284 -0.80 -11.96 17.44
CA ALA A 284 -0.91 -13.40 17.28
C ALA A 284 -0.98 -14.14 18.61
N VAL A 285 -1.83 -15.17 18.67
CA VAL A 285 -2.01 -16.03 19.84
C VAL A 285 -1.95 -17.50 19.46
N ASP A 286 -1.61 -18.35 20.42
CA ASP A 286 -1.64 -19.81 20.31
C ASP A 286 -3.07 -20.38 20.43
N GLU A 287 -3.19 -21.71 20.44
CA GLU A 287 -4.48 -22.39 20.61
C GLU A 287 -5.18 -22.12 21.93
N LYS A 288 -4.44 -21.68 22.93
CA LYS A 288 -4.93 -21.35 24.26
C LYS A 288 -5.25 -19.85 24.42
N GLY A 289 -5.05 -19.06 23.37
CA GLY A 289 -5.22 -17.61 23.39
C GLY A 289 -4.05 -16.84 23.98
N ASN A 290 -2.88 -17.49 24.17
CA ASN A 290 -1.70 -16.83 24.71
C ASN A 290 -0.81 -16.28 23.59
N GLY A 291 -0.37 -15.03 23.70
CA GLY A 291 0.64 -14.46 22.81
C GLY A 291 2.01 -15.13 23.02
N SER A 292 2.70 -15.41 21.92
CA SER A 292 4.05 -15.98 21.97
C SER A 292 4.86 -15.68 20.70
N TYR A 293 6.18 -15.78 20.79
CA TYR A 293 7.06 -15.71 19.63
C TYR A 293 6.66 -16.74 18.57
N LYS A 294 6.37 -17.97 19.00
CA LYS A 294 5.95 -19.05 18.08
C LYS A 294 4.67 -18.69 17.35
N ALA A 295 3.66 -18.18 18.06
CA ALA A 295 2.35 -17.87 17.46
C ALA A 295 2.47 -16.86 16.32
N ARG A 296 3.24 -15.77 16.48
CA ARG A 296 3.41 -14.77 15.41
C ARG A 296 4.15 -15.30 14.19
N PHE A 297 5.18 -16.15 14.41
CA PHE A 297 5.94 -16.73 13.28
C PHE A 297 5.19 -17.85 12.59
N ASP A 298 4.38 -18.63 13.30
CA ASP A 298 3.48 -19.61 12.68
C ASP A 298 2.43 -18.90 11.80
N ALA A 299 1.83 -17.81 12.29
CA ALA A 299 0.87 -17.03 11.49
C ALA A 299 1.53 -16.41 10.26
N ALA A 300 2.74 -15.84 10.38
CA ALA A 300 3.49 -15.30 9.25
C ALA A 300 3.87 -16.40 8.23
N ARG A 301 4.29 -17.58 8.71
CA ARG A 301 4.55 -18.76 7.87
C ARG A 301 3.32 -19.15 7.05
N SER A 302 2.16 -19.20 7.69
CA SER A 302 0.91 -19.55 7.01
C SER A 302 0.56 -18.55 5.90
N LEU A 303 0.80 -17.24 6.13
CA LEU A 303 0.63 -16.22 5.09
C LEU A 303 1.61 -16.41 3.93
N PHE A 304 2.89 -16.62 4.21
CA PHE A 304 3.88 -16.86 3.16
C PHE A 304 3.61 -18.16 2.39
N ASP A 305 3.26 -19.23 3.10
CA ASP A 305 2.88 -20.52 2.47
C ASP A 305 1.66 -20.33 1.57
N TYR A 306 0.66 -19.57 1.99
CA TYR A 306 -0.49 -19.22 1.16
C TYR A 306 -0.06 -18.45 -0.10
N GLY A 307 0.74 -17.38 0.06
CA GLY A 307 1.19 -16.59 -1.07
C GLY A 307 2.02 -17.37 -2.07
N PHE A 308 3.08 -18.06 -1.61
CA PHE A 308 3.98 -18.77 -2.50
C PHE A 308 3.40 -20.05 -3.11
N ASN A 309 2.44 -20.72 -2.43
CA ASN A 309 1.87 -21.98 -2.92
C ASN A 309 0.61 -21.77 -3.77
N GLN A 310 -0.15 -20.70 -3.54
CA GLN A 310 -1.43 -20.48 -4.23
C GLN A 310 -1.33 -19.51 -5.39
N PHE A 311 -0.34 -18.61 -5.38
CA PHE A 311 -0.21 -17.58 -6.38
C PHE A 311 0.99 -17.84 -7.29
N VAL A 312 0.83 -17.41 -8.54
CA VAL A 312 1.89 -17.42 -9.55
C VAL A 312 1.89 -16.05 -10.27
N LYS A 313 3.06 -15.62 -10.68
CA LYS A 313 3.21 -14.45 -11.53
C LYS A 313 2.81 -14.84 -12.96
N ALA A 314 1.74 -14.28 -13.47
CA ALA A 314 1.19 -14.61 -14.79
C ALA A 314 0.86 -13.37 -15.60
N GLU A 315 1.07 -13.46 -16.91
CA GLU A 315 0.53 -12.48 -17.86
C GLU A 315 -0.97 -12.73 -17.98
N ILE A 316 -1.76 -11.76 -17.48
CA ILE A 316 -3.22 -11.85 -17.48
C ILE A 316 -3.87 -11.13 -18.66
N LEU A 317 -3.17 -10.14 -19.24
CA LEU A 317 -3.61 -9.41 -20.42
C LEU A 317 -2.41 -9.21 -21.36
N PRO A 318 -2.50 -9.58 -22.64
CA PRO A 318 -1.46 -9.30 -23.62
C PRO A 318 -1.41 -7.80 -23.98
N ALA A 319 -0.29 -7.32 -24.49
CA ALA A 319 -0.12 -5.91 -24.89
C ALA A 319 -1.12 -5.44 -25.97
N ASP A 320 -1.63 -6.37 -26.79
CA ASP A 320 -2.63 -6.12 -27.84
C ASP A 320 -4.06 -6.43 -27.37
N HIS A 321 -4.28 -6.47 -26.05
CA HIS A 321 -5.62 -6.70 -25.47
C HIS A 321 -6.63 -5.72 -26.04
N ALA A 322 -7.71 -6.26 -26.62
CA ALA A 322 -8.83 -5.49 -27.14
C ALA A 322 -9.91 -5.28 -26.07
N PHE A 323 -10.22 -4.03 -25.77
CA PHE A 323 -11.31 -3.70 -24.84
C PHE A 323 -12.64 -3.82 -25.56
N LYS A 324 -13.36 -4.91 -25.33
CA LYS A 324 -14.62 -5.22 -26.00
C LYS A 324 -15.61 -4.06 -25.99
N GLY A 325 -15.94 -3.55 -27.18
CA GLY A 325 -16.85 -2.39 -27.38
C GLY A 325 -16.15 -1.03 -27.17
N ASN A 326 -14.83 -1.01 -26.93
CA ASN A 326 -13.99 0.18 -26.78
C ASN A 326 -12.62 -0.04 -27.43
N GLU A 327 -12.60 -0.60 -28.65
CA GLU A 327 -11.35 -0.87 -29.37
C GLU A 327 -10.69 0.42 -29.90
N ALA A 328 -11.49 1.49 -30.08
CA ALA A 328 -11.05 2.81 -30.50
C ALA A 328 -11.89 3.90 -29.82
N LEU A 329 -11.35 5.10 -29.73
CA LEU A 329 -12.03 6.28 -29.22
C LEU A 329 -12.27 7.29 -30.39
N PRO A 330 -13.41 8.00 -30.40
CA PRO A 330 -13.68 9.00 -31.39
C PRO A 330 -12.78 10.22 -31.25
N VAL A 331 -12.37 10.80 -32.37
CA VAL A 331 -11.49 11.98 -32.44
C VAL A 331 -12.18 13.10 -33.22
N ASN A 332 -12.34 14.23 -32.52
CA ASN A 332 -12.87 15.46 -33.12
C ASN A 332 -11.75 16.24 -33.84
N LYS A 333 -12.05 16.78 -35.01
CA LYS A 333 -11.13 17.55 -35.87
C LYS A 333 -9.86 16.81 -36.29
N GLY A 334 -9.85 15.48 -36.21
CA GLY A 334 -8.76 14.63 -36.70
C GLY A 334 -8.85 14.33 -38.18
N GLU A 335 -7.70 13.99 -38.81
CA GLU A 335 -7.67 13.38 -40.16
C GLU A 335 -8.39 12.03 -40.14
N GLU A 336 -8.16 11.26 -39.07
CA GLU A 336 -8.92 10.05 -38.75
C GLU A 336 -10.00 10.39 -37.71
N LYS A 337 -11.15 9.72 -37.80
CA LYS A 337 -12.28 9.96 -36.88
C LYS A 337 -12.21 9.15 -35.60
N GLU A 338 -11.33 8.19 -35.54
CA GLU A 338 -11.13 7.29 -34.41
C GLU A 338 -9.63 7.05 -34.21
N VAL A 339 -9.23 6.75 -32.99
CA VAL A 339 -7.87 6.33 -32.63
C VAL A 339 -7.95 5.03 -31.85
N LYS A 340 -7.17 4.04 -32.24
CA LYS A 340 -7.08 2.77 -31.51
C LYS A 340 -6.46 2.99 -30.13
N ILE A 341 -6.99 2.28 -29.16
CA ILE A 341 -6.47 2.29 -27.80
C ILE A 341 -5.97 0.91 -27.37
N GLY A 342 -5.12 0.85 -26.37
CA GLY A 342 -4.56 -0.41 -25.87
C GLY A 342 -3.60 -0.19 -24.74
N LEU A 343 -2.96 -1.28 -24.32
CA LEU A 343 -1.94 -1.29 -23.27
C LEU A 343 -0.56 -0.98 -23.86
N THR A 344 0.33 -0.40 -23.06
CA THR A 344 1.74 -0.17 -23.49
C THR A 344 2.54 -1.46 -23.49
N GLU A 345 2.25 -2.35 -22.55
CA GLU A 345 2.93 -3.60 -22.31
C GLU A 345 1.95 -4.68 -21.80
N PRO A 346 2.30 -5.96 -21.83
CA PRO A 346 1.50 -7.01 -21.19
C PRO A 346 1.34 -6.75 -19.70
N VAL A 347 0.19 -7.13 -19.15
CA VAL A 347 -0.08 -7.02 -17.74
C VAL A 347 0.27 -8.30 -17.03
N THR A 348 1.24 -8.21 -16.14
CA THR A 348 1.67 -9.32 -15.29
C THR A 348 1.35 -9.00 -13.84
N MET A 349 0.70 -9.93 -13.13
CA MET A 349 0.40 -9.81 -11.70
C MET A 349 0.40 -11.18 -11.01
N LEU A 350 0.39 -11.17 -9.69
CA LEU A 350 0.19 -12.40 -8.90
C LEU A 350 -1.28 -12.79 -8.91
N VAL A 351 -1.59 -13.96 -9.44
CA VAL A 351 -2.95 -14.51 -9.50
C VAL A 351 -2.96 -15.93 -8.93
N LYS A 352 -4.11 -16.37 -8.43
CA LYS A 352 -4.24 -17.78 -8.03
C LYS A 352 -3.95 -18.68 -9.22
N SER A 353 -3.18 -19.73 -9.00
CA SER A 353 -2.78 -20.69 -10.04
C SER A 353 -3.98 -21.31 -10.76
N SER A 354 -5.13 -21.44 -10.08
CA SER A 354 -6.40 -21.94 -10.62
C SER A 354 -7.14 -20.93 -11.50
N ASP A 355 -6.75 -19.67 -11.51
CA ASP A 355 -7.56 -18.57 -12.04
C ASP A 355 -6.85 -17.75 -13.13
N GLN A 356 -5.69 -18.22 -13.63
CA GLN A 356 -4.85 -17.48 -14.58
C GLN A 356 -5.62 -16.97 -15.83
N ASP A 357 -6.55 -17.77 -16.36
CA ASP A 357 -7.33 -17.44 -17.56
C ASP A 357 -8.66 -16.73 -17.25
N LYS A 358 -8.90 -16.36 -15.99
CA LYS A 358 -10.18 -15.79 -15.56
C LYS A 358 -10.17 -14.27 -15.41
N TYR A 359 -9.07 -13.63 -15.78
CA TYR A 359 -8.96 -12.17 -15.67
C TYR A 359 -9.27 -11.51 -17.02
N THR A 360 -9.94 -10.37 -16.94
CA THR A 360 -10.18 -9.46 -18.06
C THR A 360 -10.08 -8.01 -17.55
N ALA A 361 -10.30 -7.04 -18.45
CA ALA A 361 -10.25 -5.64 -18.07
C ALA A 361 -11.43 -4.86 -18.61
N GLU A 362 -11.94 -3.94 -17.80
CA GLU A 362 -12.98 -2.98 -18.18
C GLU A 362 -12.37 -1.60 -18.36
N PHE A 363 -12.45 -1.04 -19.56
CA PHE A 363 -11.96 0.29 -19.85
C PHE A 363 -12.86 1.36 -19.26
N ILE A 364 -12.24 2.34 -18.60
CA ILE A 364 -12.87 3.56 -18.07
C ILE A 364 -12.14 4.75 -18.67
N ALA A 365 -12.85 5.51 -19.52
CA ALA A 365 -12.30 6.70 -20.15
C ALA A 365 -12.03 7.81 -19.13
N ASP A 366 -10.98 8.59 -19.37
CA ASP A 366 -10.70 9.81 -18.63
C ASP A 366 -11.50 10.97 -19.25
N GLU A 367 -12.68 11.21 -18.72
CA GLU A 367 -13.59 12.27 -19.17
C GLU A 367 -12.94 13.68 -19.17
N SER A 368 -11.91 13.90 -18.35
CA SER A 368 -11.21 15.18 -18.32
C SER A 368 -10.41 15.48 -19.59
N LYS A 369 -10.09 14.45 -20.36
CA LYS A 369 -9.34 14.51 -21.62
C LYS A 369 -10.26 14.51 -22.86
N MET A 370 -11.56 14.35 -22.64
CA MET A 370 -12.56 14.30 -23.67
C MET A 370 -13.42 15.58 -23.69
N LYS A 371 -13.86 15.95 -24.87
CA LYS A 371 -14.84 17.00 -25.06
C LYS A 371 -16.04 16.41 -25.81
N ASP A 372 -17.20 16.46 -25.18
CA ASP A 372 -18.43 15.86 -25.71
C ASP A 372 -18.27 14.36 -26.05
N GLY A 373 -17.42 13.64 -25.27
CA GLY A 373 -17.13 12.21 -25.46
C GLY A 373 -16.09 11.88 -26.54
N GLU A 374 -15.39 12.88 -27.08
CA GLU A 374 -14.39 12.74 -28.15
C GLU A 374 -13.03 13.31 -27.70
N LEU A 375 -11.93 12.74 -28.19
CA LEU A 375 -10.60 13.32 -28.07
C LEU A 375 -10.44 14.47 -29.09
N GLU A 376 -9.75 15.54 -28.75
CA GLU A 376 -9.52 16.65 -29.69
C GLU A 376 -8.14 16.51 -30.37
N ALA A 377 -8.13 16.47 -31.72
CA ALA A 377 -6.89 16.39 -32.49
C ALA A 377 -6.06 17.69 -32.39
N PRO A 378 -4.70 17.63 -32.41
CA PRO A 378 -3.93 16.41 -32.68
C PRO A 378 -3.77 15.51 -31.43
N VAL A 379 -3.85 14.19 -31.62
CA VAL A 379 -3.62 13.17 -30.60
C VAL A 379 -2.31 12.47 -30.92
N LYS A 380 -1.41 12.36 -29.93
CA LYS A 380 -0.13 11.66 -30.09
C LYS A 380 -0.28 10.19 -29.71
N GLU A 381 0.48 9.31 -30.36
CA GLU A 381 0.67 7.94 -29.90
C GLU A 381 1.16 7.93 -28.45
N GLY A 382 0.71 6.98 -27.63
CA GLY A 382 1.05 6.87 -26.21
C GLY A 382 0.35 7.88 -25.30
N THR A 383 -0.63 8.65 -25.81
CA THR A 383 -1.42 9.54 -24.95
C THR A 383 -2.32 8.71 -24.04
N SER A 384 -2.20 8.87 -22.71
CA SER A 384 -3.10 8.22 -21.77
C SER A 384 -4.53 8.76 -21.94
N VAL A 385 -5.50 7.86 -22.09
CA VAL A 385 -6.91 8.19 -22.39
C VAL A 385 -7.87 7.64 -21.34
N GLY A 386 -7.36 6.94 -20.35
CA GLY A 386 -8.16 6.35 -19.29
C GLY A 386 -7.42 5.22 -18.60
N LYS A 387 -8.17 4.42 -17.85
CA LYS A 387 -7.67 3.24 -17.13
C LYS A 387 -8.48 2.01 -17.48
N ALA A 388 -7.85 0.85 -17.40
CA ALA A 388 -8.54 -0.44 -17.46
C ALA A 388 -8.51 -1.06 -16.06
N ASN A 389 -9.67 -1.27 -15.45
CA ASN A 389 -9.79 -1.99 -14.18
C ASN A 389 -9.72 -3.49 -14.46
N ILE A 390 -8.85 -4.18 -13.75
CA ILE A 390 -8.77 -5.63 -13.78
C ILE A 390 -9.98 -6.21 -13.06
N VAL A 391 -10.69 -7.12 -13.71
CA VAL A 391 -11.87 -7.79 -13.16
C VAL A 391 -11.76 -9.30 -13.36
N HIS A 392 -12.31 -10.05 -12.42
CA HIS A 392 -12.38 -11.50 -12.53
C HIS A 392 -13.66 -11.91 -13.28
N ALA A 393 -13.54 -12.78 -14.27
CA ALA A 393 -14.64 -13.18 -15.16
C ALA A 393 -15.85 -13.78 -14.42
N ASP A 394 -15.63 -14.42 -13.28
CA ASP A 394 -16.67 -15.01 -12.43
C ASP A 394 -17.27 -13.98 -11.45
N GLY A 395 -16.93 -12.69 -11.57
CA GLY A 395 -17.39 -11.63 -10.68
C GLY A 395 -16.79 -11.69 -9.27
N GLN A 396 -15.75 -12.50 -9.06
CA GLN A 396 -15.00 -12.49 -7.81
C GLN A 396 -14.28 -11.14 -7.65
N PRO A 397 -14.20 -10.58 -6.43
CA PRO A 397 -13.48 -9.35 -6.23
C PRO A 397 -11.99 -9.55 -6.53
N VAL A 398 -11.43 -8.65 -7.31
CA VAL A 398 -9.98 -8.49 -7.42
C VAL A 398 -9.56 -7.51 -6.32
N TYR A 399 -8.74 -7.97 -5.39
CA TYR A 399 -8.20 -7.08 -4.38
C TYR A 399 -7.43 -5.95 -5.04
N GLY A 400 -7.69 -4.71 -4.63
CA GLY A 400 -6.91 -3.56 -5.01
C GLY A 400 -5.52 -3.57 -4.37
N ASN A 401 -4.83 -2.48 -4.53
CA ASN A 401 -3.52 -2.28 -3.93
C ASN A 401 -3.64 -1.79 -2.48
N VAL A 402 -2.59 -1.97 -1.72
CA VAL A 402 -2.50 -1.62 -0.30
C VAL A 402 -2.68 -0.11 -0.06
N ASP A 403 -2.38 0.73 -1.05
CA ASP A 403 -2.62 2.19 -1.04
C ASP A 403 -4.09 2.57 -1.25
N GLY A 404 -4.96 1.58 -1.48
CA GLY A 404 -6.39 1.76 -1.73
C GLY A 404 -6.74 2.05 -3.18
N THR A 405 -5.78 2.03 -4.10
CA THR A 405 -6.08 2.12 -5.54
C THR A 405 -6.63 0.78 -6.05
N PRO A 406 -7.58 0.80 -7.00
CA PRO A 406 -8.02 -0.42 -7.66
C PRO A 406 -6.86 -1.04 -8.46
N ALA A 407 -6.91 -2.33 -8.71
CA ALA A 407 -6.02 -2.98 -9.68
C ALA A 407 -6.38 -2.45 -11.08
N SER A 408 -5.67 -1.44 -11.54
CA SER A 408 -5.94 -0.75 -12.80
C SER A 408 -4.65 -0.39 -13.52
N ILE A 409 -4.77 -0.26 -14.85
CA ILE A 409 -3.65 -0.03 -15.76
C ILE A 409 -4.00 1.14 -16.66
N ASP A 410 -3.01 1.94 -17.05
CA ASP A 410 -3.20 3.03 -18.00
C ASP A 410 -3.45 2.50 -19.39
N VAL A 411 -4.47 3.05 -20.03
CA VAL A 411 -4.82 2.80 -21.43
C VAL A 411 -4.38 4.00 -22.25
N VAL A 412 -3.69 3.73 -23.36
CA VAL A 412 -3.10 4.75 -24.21
C VAL A 412 -3.55 4.60 -25.66
N THR A 413 -3.41 5.67 -26.44
CA THR A 413 -3.57 5.64 -27.89
C THR A 413 -2.42 4.86 -28.53
N LYS A 414 -2.74 4.00 -29.50
CA LYS A 414 -1.76 3.12 -30.21
C LYS A 414 -1.24 3.73 -31.51
N GLU A 415 -1.76 4.88 -31.87
CA GLU A 415 -1.39 5.61 -33.10
C GLU A 415 -1.60 7.11 -32.87
N ALA A 416 -0.97 7.94 -33.70
CA ALA A 416 -1.18 9.38 -33.69
C ALA A 416 -2.30 9.74 -34.68
N VAL A 417 -3.09 10.77 -34.33
CA VAL A 417 -4.08 11.37 -35.25
C VAL A 417 -3.77 12.84 -35.42
N GLU A 418 -3.40 13.23 -36.62
CA GLU A 418 -3.10 14.62 -36.94
C GLU A 418 -4.39 15.44 -37.07
N LYS A 419 -4.24 16.76 -36.91
CA LYS A 419 -5.40 17.66 -37.10
C LYS A 419 -5.76 17.79 -38.54
N ALA A 420 -7.01 17.59 -38.87
CA ALA A 420 -7.56 17.75 -40.24
C ALA A 420 -7.31 19.16 -40.77
N GLY A 421 -6.94 19.25 -42.04
CA GLY A 421 -6.78 20.52 -42.75
C GLY A 421 -8.04 21.36 -42.74
N TRP A 422 -7.91 22.69 -42.87
CA TRP A 422 -9.06 23.63 -42.83
C TRP A 422 -10.17 23.30 -43.83
N PHE A 423 -9.83 22.77 -45.01
CA PHE A 423 -10.79 22.39 -46.03
C PHE A 423 -11.63 21.17 -45.62
N SER A 424 -10.97 20.16 -45.03
CA SER A 424 -11.64 18.98 -44.50
C SER A 424 -12.57 19.33 -43.34
N LEU A 425 -12.13 20.20 -42.41
CA LEU A 425 -12.92 20.70 -41.27
C LEU A 425 -14.16 21.48 -41.74
N THR A 426 -14.05 22.24 -42.84
CA THR A 426 -15.19 22.98 -43.42
C THR A 426 -16.22 22.02 -44.00
N LEU A 427 -15.77 20.98 -44.70
CA LEU A 427 -16.67 19.95 -45.26
C LEU A 427 -17.35 19.12 -44.16
N GLN A 428 -16.64 18.78 -43.09
CA GLN A 428 -17.21 18.11 -41.90
C GLN A 428 -18.31 18.98 -41.26
N ALA A 429 -18.03 20.27 -41.00
CA ALA A 429 -18.99 21.18 -40.41
C ALA A 429 -20.27 21.37 -41.28
N ILE A 430 -20.13 21.34 -42.62
CA ILE A 430 -21.25 21.37 -43.51
C ILE A 430 -22.05 20.03 -43.47
N GLY A 431 -21.36 18.90 -43.40
CA GLY A 431 -21.98 17.58 -43.25
C GLY A 431 -22.76 17.45 -41.94
N ASP A 432 -22.18 17.85 -40.82
CA ASP A 432 -22.81 17.81 -39.49
C ASP A 432 -24.05 18.75 -39.44
N PHE A 433 -23.96 19.92 -40.07
CA PHE A 433 -25.10 20.83 -40.18
C PHE A 433 -26.28 20.19 -40.92
N PHE A 434 -26.05 19.52 -42.06
CA PHE A 434 -27.10 18.85 -42.81
C PHE A 434 -27.62 17.61 -42.08
N ALA A 435 -26.76 16.83 -41.39
CA ALA A 435 -27.16 15.70 -40.56
C ALA A 435 -28.08 16.16 -39.40
N GLY A 436 -27.70 17.25 -38.69
CA GLY A 436 -28.53 17.84 -37.64
C GLY A 436 -29.89 18.37 -38.10
N ILE A 437 -29.99 18.87 -39.34
CA ILE A 437 -31.27 19.25 -39.94
C ILE A 437 -32.10 18.02 -40.25
N TRP A 438 -31.48 16.96 -40.77
CA TRP A 438 -32.14 15.71 -41.11
C TRP A 438 -32.70 15.02 -39.85
N ASP A 439 -31.95 14.93 -38.78
CA ASP A 439 -32.40 14.34 -37.51
C ASP A 439 -33.56 15.13 -36.87
N LYS A 440 -33.48 16.45 -36.89
CA LYS A 440 -34.60 17.29 -36.42
C LYS A 440 -35.85 17.14 -37.29
N SER A 441 -35.72 17.00 -38.62
CA SER A 441 -36.85 16.84 -39.52
C SER A 441 -37.48 15.43 -39.39
N THR A 442 -36.68 14.38 -39.25
CA THR A 442 -37.18 13.01 -39.02
C THR A 442 -37.79 12.82 -37.65
N GLY A 443 -37.22 13.48 -36.58
CA GLY A 443 -37.84 13.54 -35.26
C GLY A 443 -39.20 14.23 -35.24
N TRP A 444 -39.38 15.29 -36.03
CA TRP A 444 -40.65 15.99 -36.18
C TRP A 444 -41.70 15.14 -36.93
N VAL A 445 -41.29 14.39 -37.94
CA VAL A 445 -42.19 13.47 -38.68
C VAL A 445 -42.61 12.27 -37.80
N LYS A 446 -41.71 11.70 -36.98
CA LYS A 446 -42.06 10.62 -36.03
C LYS A 446 -42.95 11.05 -34.86
N GLY A 447 -43.02 12.36 -34.58
CA GLY A 447 -43.95 12.92 -33.58
C GLY A 447 -45.35 13.25 -34.10
N LEU A 448 -45.60 13.05 -35.41
CA LEU A 448 -46.88 13.34 -36.09
C LEU A 448 -47.70 12.08 -36.35
N PHE A 449 -47.15 10.89 -36.11
CA PHE A 449 -47.82 9.59 -36.16
C PHE A 449 -47.62 8.89 -34.81
#